data_201ed43620303a41a72ba5d08ecd9ecc
#
_entry.id   201ed43620303a41a72ba5d08ecd9ecc
#
_cell.length_a   1.000
_cell.length_b   1.000
_cell.length_c   1.000
_cell.angle_alpha   90.00
_cell.angle_beta   90.00
_cell.angle_gamma   90.00
#
_symmetry.space_group_name_H-M   'P 1'
#
loop_
_entity.id
_entity.type
_entity.pdbx_description
1 polymer ?
#
loop_
_entity_poly.entity_id
_entity_poly.type
_entity_poly.pdbx_seq_one_letter_code
_entity_poly.pdbx_strand_id
1 'polypeptide(L)'
;MTMAMVPEGYRDLLSKKSFAHVATVGRDGAPQVTPVWIDYDGTHVRFNTARGRVKDKNLQRNPKIALSIQDPDNPYRYLQIRGRVVEVTEKGADEHIDALAKKYTGQDRYGHRRPGEVRITVKVLPEKIQSMG
;
A
#
# COMPACT_ATOMS: atom_id res chain seq x y z
N MET A 1 16.26 -12.41 7.14
CA MET A 1 15.29 -11.40 6.67
C MET A 1 15.22 -10.27 7.68
N THR A 2 15.36 -9.04 7.22
CA THR A 2 15.38 -7.86 8.10
C THR A 2 14.05 -7.12 7.99
N MET A 3 13.43 -6.82 9.13
CA MET A 3 12.24 -5.99 9.21
C MET A 3 12.64 -4.64 9.80
N ALA A 4 12.22 -3.56 9.17
CA ALA A 4 12.43 -2.21 9.69
C ALA A 4 11.17 -1.74 10.41
N MET A 5 11.36 -1.02 11.50
CA MET A 5 10.27 -0.42 12.28
C MET A 5 10.01 0.99 11.79
N VAL A 6 8.74 1.32 11.60
CA VAL A 6 8.35 2.70 11.28
C VAL A 6 8.67 3.58 12.49
N PRO A 7 9.45 4.66 12.31
CA PRO A 7 9.77 5.55 13.43
C PRO A 7 8.48 6.12 14.04
N GLU A 8 8.43 6.17 15.37
CA GLU A 8 7.23 6.57 16.09
C GLU A 8 6.72 7.94 15.66
N GLY A 9 7.62 8.89 15.44
CA GLY A 9 7.27 10.24 15.01
C GLY A 9 6.69 10.35 13.61
N TYR A 10 6.64 9.24 12.83
CA TYR A 10 6.11 9.21 11.46
C TYR A 10 4.97 8.23 11.30
N ARG A 11 4.52 7.57 12.36
CA ARG A 11 3.42 6.61 12.29
C ARG A 11 2.11 7.25 11.88
N ASP A 12 1.93 8.52 12.20
CA ASP A 12 0.74 9.27 11.81
C ASP A 12 0.54 9.31 10.29
N LEU A 13 1.62 9.24 9.51
CA LEU A 13 1.52 9.20 8.04
C LEU A 13 0.77 7.94 7.56
N LEU A 14 0.78 6.88 8.34
CA LEU A 14 0.09 5.63 8.00
C LEU A 14 -1.38 5.65 8.40
N SER A 15 -1.78 6.54 9.32
CA SER A 15 -3.16 6.68 9.78
C SER A 15 -3.90 7.86 9.17
N LYS A 16 -3.18 8.87 8.69
CA LYS A 16 -3.74 9.99 7.94
C LYS A 16 -4.25 9.54 6.57
N LYS A 17 -4.97 10.41 5.89
CA LYS A 17 -5.42 10.17 4.50
C LYS A 17 -4.28 10.36 3.51
N SER A 18 -3.12 9.82 3.82
CA SER A 18 -1.93 9.89 2.99
C SER A 18 -2.03 8.88 1.86
N PHE A 19 -1.80 9.32 0.62
CA PHE A 19 -1.66 8.38 -0.48
C PHE A 19 -0.24 7.81 -0.47
N ALA A 20 -0.13 6.51 -0.72
CA ALA A 20 1.15 5.88 -0.95
C ALA A 20 1.35 5.73 -2.45
N HIS A 21 2.48 6.20 -2.96
CA HIS A 21 2.90 5.93 -4.31
C HIS A 21 3.64 4.60 -4.29
N VAL A 22 3.05 3.59 -4.91
CA VAL A 22 3.54 2.21 -4.88
C VAL A 22 4.26 1.91 -6.17
N ALA A 23 5.53 1.54 -6.07
CA ALA A 23 6.35 1.15 -7.22
C ALA A 23 6.57 -0.36 -7.23
N THR A 24 6.24 -0.99 -8.34
CA THR A 24 6.47 -2.42 -8.60
C THR A 24 7.29 -2.57 -9.87
N VAL A 25 7.87 -3.76 -10.07
CA VAL A 25 8.80 -4.01 -11.18
C VAL A 25 8.14 -4.93 -12.19
N GLY A 26 8.09 -4.49 -13.44
CA GLY A 26 7.54 -5.26 -14.53
C GLY A 26 8.47 -6.37 -15.01
N ARG A 27 7.95 -7.21 -15.90
CA ARG A 27 8.68 -8.36 -16.45
C ARG A 27 10.00 -7.96 -17.12
N ASP A 28 10.04 -6.81 -17.74
CA ASP A 28 11.21 -6.27 -18.44
C ASP A 28 12.12 -5.45 -17.54
N GLY A 29 11.84 -5.41 -16.23
CA GLY A 29 12.56 -4.57 -15.29
C GLY A 29 12.08 -3.14 -15.22
N ALA A 30 11.12 -2.73 -16.05
CA ALA A 30 10.58 -1.37 -16.02
C ALA A 30 9.70 -1.18 -14.80
N PRO A 31 9.91 -0.11 -14.03
CA PRO A 31 9.06 0.15 -12.86
C PRO A 31 7.72 0.75 -13.27
N GLN A 32 6.70 0.47 -12.47
CA GLN A 32 5.38 1.07 -12.60
C GLN A 32 5.02 1.67 -11.25
N VAL A 33 4.48 2.87 -11.22
CA VAL A 33 4.11 3.55 -9.97
C VAL A 33 2.69 4.09 -10.06
N THR A 34 1.89 3.85 -9.01
CA THR A 34 0.51 4.36 -8.89
C THR A 34 0.22 4.72 -7.44
N PRO A 35 -0.67 5.72 -7.20
CA PRO A 35 -1.10 6.06 -5.85
C PRO A 35 -2.18 5.09 -5.37
N VAL A 36 -2.12 4.75 -4.09
CA VAL A 36 -3.11 3.88 -3.45
C VAL A 36 -3.46 4.38 -2.05
N TRP A 37 -4.61 3.94 -1.55
CA TRP A 37 -4.97 4.07 -0.14
C TRP A 37 -4.24 2.99 0.65
N ILE A 38 -3.86 3.33 1.88
CA ILE A 38 -3.12 2.41 2.75
C ILE A 38 -3.69 2.38 4.15
N ASP A 39 -3.38 1.30 4.87
CA ASP A 39 -3.47 1.26 6.32
C ASP A 39 -2.26 0.49 6.88
N TYR A 40 -2.20 0.36 8.18
CA TYR A 40 -1.07 -0.24 8.87
C TYR A 40 -1.61 -1.13 9.99
N ASP A 41 -1.18 -2.39 10.03
CA ASP A 41 -1.63 -3.33 11.05
C ASP A 41 -0.68 -3.43 12.26
N GLY A 42 0.29 -2.52 12.35
CA GLY A 42 1.32 -2.54 13.39
C GLY A 42 2.62 -3.19 12.94
N THR A 43 2.60 -3.93 11.86
CA THR A 43 3.75 -4.63 11.29
C THR A 43 3.87 -4.40 9.79
N HIS A 44 2.75 -4.46 9.08
CA HIS A 44 2.71 -4.38 7.63
C HIS A 44 1.97 -3.13 7.18
N VAL A 45 2.47 -2.49 6.13
CA VAL A 45 1.69 -1.53 5.37
C VAL A 45 0.82 -2.33 4.41
N ARG A 46 -0.48 -2.05 4.40
CA ARG A 46 -1.42 -2.80 3.58
C ARG A 46 -2.07 -1.88 2.55
N PHE A 47 -2.29 -2.40 1.37
CA PHE A 47 -3.13 -1.74 0.39
C PHE A 47 -4.03 -2.78 -0.29
N ASN A 48 -4.93 -2.30 -1.12
CA ASN A 48 -5.93 -3.14 -1.77
C ASN A 48 -5.87 -2.88 -3.27
N THR A 49 -6.00 -3.93 -4.06
CA THR A 49 -6.08 -3.81 -5.50
C THR A 49 -6.96 -4.95 -6.03
N ALA A 50 -6.96 -5.17 -7.33
CA ALA A 50 -7.77 -6.21 -7.95
C ALA A 50 -6.88 -7.18 -8.73
N ARG A 51 -7.28 -8.45 -8.76
CA ARG A 51 -6.62 -9.46 -9.57
C ARG A 51 -6.56 -9.00 -11.03
N GLY A 52 -5.41 -9.24 -11.66
CA GLY A 52 -5.18 -8.96 -13.06
C GLY A 52 -4.68 -7.57 -13.38
N ARG A 53 -4.66 -6.66 -12.41
CA ARG A 53 -4.05 -5.34 -12.62
C ARG A 53 -2.54 -5.46 -12.74
N VAL A 54 -1.90 -4.44 -13.33
CA VAL A 54 -0.46 -4.46 -13.59
C VAL A 54 0.34 -4.71 -12.32
N LYS A 55 0.01 -4.00 -11.22
CA LYS A 55 0.76 -4.20 -9.96
C LYS A 55 0.56 -5.61 -9.38
N ASP A 56 -0.62 -6.21 -9.52
CA ASP A 56 -0.85 -7.59 -9.10
C ASP A 56 0.07 -8.55 -9.89
N LYS A 57 0.07 -8.43 -11.20
CA LYS A 57 0.91 -9.27 -12.06
C LYS A 57 2.40 -9.07 -11.76
N ASN A 58 2.82 -7.83 -11.56
CA ASN A 58 4.21 -7.53 -11.23
C ASN A 58 4.62 -8.19 -9.90
N LEU A 59 3.77 -8.10 -8.88
CA LEU A 59 4.07 -8.64 -7.55
C LEU A 59 4.03 -10.17 -7.51
N GLN A 60 3.28 -10.80 -8.39
CA GLN A 60 3.34 -12.26 -8.53
C GLN A 60 4.70 -12.74 -9.02
N ARG A 61 5.37 -11.97 -9.85
CA ARG A 61 6.70 -12.30 -10.39
C ARG A 61 7.83 -11.83 -9.51
N ASN A 62 7.66 -10.66 -8.87
CA ASN A 62 8.71 -10.02 -8.08
C ASN A 62 8.09 -9.36 -6.86
N PRO A 63 8.32 -9.90 -5.65
CA PRO A 63 7.71 -9.36 -4.44
C PRO A 63 8.32 -8.06 -3.95
N LYS A 64 9.39 -7.58 -4.56
CA LYS A 64 10.04 -6.33 -4.18
C LYS A 64 9.13 -5.14 -4.51
N ILE A 65 9.04 -4.21 -3.56
CA ILE A 65 8.13 -3.09 -3.65
C ILE A 65 8.75 -1.88 -2.96
N ALA A 66 8.40 -0.69 -3.44
CA ALA A 66 8.76 0.55 -2.77
C ALA A 66 7.52 1.43 -2.65
N LEU A 67 7.45 2.15 -1.54
CA LEU A 67 6.36 3.08 -1.28
C LEU A 67 6.93 4.44 -0.88
N SER A 68 6.31 5.50 -1.41
CA SER A 68 6.55 6.86 -0.93
C SER A 68 5.24 7.39 -0.37
N ILE A 69 5.25 7.74 0.92
CA ILE A 69 4.05 8.17 1.66
C ILE A 69 4.30 9.59 2.12
N GLN A 70 3.65 10.54 1.48
CA GLN A 70 3.82 11.96 1.72
C GLN A 70 2.75 12.46 2.67
N ASP A 71 3.15 13.31 3.64
CA ASP A 71 2.19 13.93 4.55
C ASP A 71 1.23 14.83 3.76
N PRO A 72 -0.08 14.61 3.84
CA PRO A 72 -1.04 15.46 3.11
C PRO A 72 -1.08 16.90 3.61
N ASP A 73 -0.60 17.17 4.81
CA ASP A 73 -0.58 18.51 5.41
C ASP A 73 0.77 19.21 5.25
N ASN A 74 1.82 18.46 4.94
CA ASN A 74 3.17 19.01 4.79
C ASN A 74 3.95 18.18 3.75
N PRO A 75 4.05 18.63 2.51
CA PRO A 75 4.65 17.84 1.43
C PRO A 75 6.14 17.57 1.59
N TYR A 76 6.80 18.25 2.50
CA TYR A 76 8.22 18.03 2.77
C TYR A 76 8.47 16.93 3.79
N ARG A 77 7.41 16.40 4.37
CA ARG A 77 7.49 15.33 5.37
C ARG A 77 6.99 14.04 4.74
N TYR A 78 7.82 12.99 4.75
CA TYR A 78 7.46 11.74 4.11
C TYR A 78 8.17 10.53 4.71
N LEU A 79 7.63 9.36 4.39
CA LEU A 79 8.26 8.06 4.58
C LEU A 79 8.58 7.45 3.22
N GLN A 80 9.79 6.95 3.06
CA GLN A 80 10.15 6.06 1.96
C GLN A 80 10.32 4.67 2.54
N ILE A 81 9.59 3.70 2.01
CA ILE A 81 9.65 2.33 2.47
C ILE A 81 10.07 1.45 1.30
N ARG A 82 11.14 0.68 1.50
CA ARG A 82 11.51 -0.39 0.59
C ARG A 82 11.30 -1.70 1.32
N GLY A 83 10.62 -2.64 0.67
CA GLY A 83 10.31 -3.87 1.33
C GLY A 83 9.88 -4.93 0.33
N ARG A 84 9.07 -5.85 0.81
CA ARG A 84 8.55 -6.92 -0.02
C ARG A 84 7.15 -7.30 0.41
N VAL A 85 6.40 -7.80 -0.54
CA VAL A 85 5.08 -8.34 -0.29
C VAL A 85 5.24 -9.71 0.34
N VAL A 86 4.62 -9.92 1.49
CA VAL A 86 4.69 -11.17 2.25
C VAL A 86 3.37 -11.93 2.25
N GLU A 87 2.28 -11.25 1.90
CA GLU A 87 0.97 -11.91 1.82
C GLU A 87 0.08 -11.17 0.83
N VAL A 88 -0.62 -11.95 0.01
CA VAL A 88 -1.69 -11.47 -0.86
C VAL A 88 -2.89 -12.37 -0.63
N THR A 89 -4.04 -11.79 -0.25
CA THR A 89 -5.20 -12.59 0.11
C THR A 89 -6.48 -12.01 -0.47
N GLU A 90 -7.35 -12.90 -0.96
CA GLU A 90 -8.71 -12.54 -1.38
C GLU A 90 -9.65 -12.50 -0.18
N LYS A 91 -9.38 -13.34 0.82
CA LYS A 91 -10.21 -13.42 2.02
C LYS A 91 -10.15 -12.10 2.78
N GLY A 92 -11.31 -11.50 3.02
CA GLY A 92 -11.41 -10.23 3.73
C GLY A 92 -11.05 -9.00 2.89
N ALA A 93 -10.74 -9.16 1.60
CA ALA A 93 -10.31 -8.04 0.77
C ALA A 93 -11.44 -7.07 0.45
N ASP A 94 -12.68 -7.54 0.35
CA ASP A 94 -13.84 -6.67 0.14
C ASP A 94 -14.09 -5.79 1.37
N GLU A 95 -14.01 -6.36 2.56
CA GLU A 95 -14.13 -5.61 3.81
C GLU A 95 -12.98 -4.63 3.95
N HIS A 96 -11.79 -5.01 3.52
CA HIS A 96 -10.60 -4.15 3.58
C HIS A 96 -10.75 -2.92 2.68
N ILE A 97 -11.20 -3.08 1.42
CA ILE A 97 -11.38 -1.91 0.55
C ILE A 97 -12.50 -1.01 1.07
N ASP A 98 -13.54 -1.57 1.70
CA ASP A 98 -14.58 -0.78 2.32
C ASP A 98 -14.03 0.02 3.52
N ALA A 99 -13.18 -0.59 4.35
CA ALA A 99 -12.54 0.10 5.46
C ALA A 99 -11.63 1.24 4.97
N LEU A 100 -10.90 1.02 3.89
CA LEU A 100 -10.09 2.07 3.27
C LEU A 100 -10.95 3.20 2.72
N ALA A 101 -12.07 2.88 2.08
CA ALA A 101 -13.02 3.89 1.60
C ALA A 101 -13.55 4.73 2.75
N LYS A 102 -13.88 4.10 3.88
CA LYS A 102 -14.32 4.80 5.08
C LYS A 102 -13.25 5.76 5.59
N LYS A 103 -12.02 5.31 5.66
CA LYS A 103 -10.90 6.15 6.11
C LYS A 103 -10.69 7.35 5.20
N TYR A 104 -10.67 7.14 3.87
CA TYR A 104 -10.27 8.17 2.92
C TYR A 104 -11.40 9.06 2.45
N THR A 105 -12.63 8.54 2.37
CA THR A 105 -13.78 9.29 1.82
C THR A 105 -14.93 9.47 2.79
N GLY A 106 -14.94 8.76 3.91
CA GLY A 106 -16.04 8.76 4.86
C GLY A 106 -17.21 7.85 4.46
N GLN A 107 -17.15 7.23 3.30
CA GLN A 107 -18.20 6.33 2.81
C GLN A 107 -18.06 4.94 3.41
N ASP A 108 -19.17 4.29 3.76
CA ASP A 108 -19.13 2.98 4.38
C ASP A 108 -18.70 1.88 3.42
N ARG A 109 -18.83 2.12 2.11
CA ARG A 109 -18.49 1.15 1.08
C ARG A 109 -17.71 1.79 -0.05
N TYR A 110 -16.84 1.00 -0.66
CA TYR A 110 -16.10 1.41 -1.85
C TYR A 110 -17.06 1.52 -3.04
N GLY A 111 -17.20 2.72 -3.60
CA GLY A 111 -18.18 3.03 -4.64
C GLY A 111 -17.79 2.68 -6.06
N HIS A 112 -16.54 2.25 -6.29
CA HIS A 112 -16.02 2.01 -7.65
C HIS A 112 -15.84 0.52 -7.97
N ARG A 113 -16.63 -0.34 -7.34
CA ARG A 113 -16.60 -1.78 -7.62
C ARG A 113 -17.08 -2.05 -9.03
N ARG A 114 -16.43 -3.00 -9.70
CA ARG A 114 -16.84 -3.47 -11.04
C ARG A 114 -17.32 -4.90 -10.96
N PRO A 115 -18.34 -5.29 -11.77
CA PRO A 115 -18.79 -6.68 -11.82
C PRO A 115 -17.62 -7.61 -12.17
N GLY A 116 -17.53 -8.74 -11.45
CA GLY A 116 -16.50 -9.74 -11.68
C GLY A 116 -15.13 -9.38 -11.11
N GLU A 117 -14.98 -8.21 -10.49
CA GLU A 117 -13.72 -7.79 -9.88
C GLU A 117 -13.42 -8.63 -8.64
N VAL A 118 -12.22 -9.17 -8.57
CA VAL A 118 -11.74 -9.91 -7.40
C VAL A 118 -10.74 -9.02 -6.67
N ARG A 119 -11.11 -8.54 -5.49
CA ARG A 119 -10.22 -7.70 -4.67
C ARG A 119 -9.20 -8.54 -3.93
N ILE A 120 -8.04 -7.94 -3.69
CA ILE A 120 -6.97 -8.55 -2.89
C ILE A 120 -6.40 -7.52 -1.93
N THR A 121 -6.06 -7.99 -0.72
CA THR A 121 -5.30 -7.24 0.26
C THR A 121 -3.84 -7.64 0.11
N VAL A 122 -2.97 -6.65 -0.01
CA VAL A 122 -1.52 -6.84 -0.17
C VAL A 122 -0.84 -6.34 1.10
N LYS A 123 -0.05 -7.20 1.72
CA LYS A 123 0.71 -6.86 2.94
C LYS A 123 2.18 -6.68 2.59
N VAL A 124 2.69 -5.51 2.91
CA VAL A 124 4.08 -5.12 2.66
C VAL A 124 4.84 -5.15 3.97
N LEU A 125 5.94 -5.91 4.01
CA LEU A 125 6.87 -5.92 5.13
C LEU A 125 7.97 -4.89 4.85
N PRO A 126 8.06 -3.81 5.66
CA PRO A 126 9.15 -2.84 5.50
C PRO A 126 10.50 -3.49 5.83
N GLU A 127 11.49 -3.26 4.98
CA GLU A 127 12.86 -3.75 5.19
C GLU A 127 13.86 -2.61 5.37
N LYS A 128 13.63 -1.49 4.67
CA LYS A 128 14.43 -0.27 4.82
C LYS A 128 13.48 0.92 4.81
N ILE A 129 13.65 1.80 5.79
CA ILE A 129 12.80 2.98 5.92
C ILE A 129 13.70 4.21 5.97
N GLN A 130 13.33 5.23 5.21
CA GLN A 130 13.94 6.55 5.27
C GLN A 130 12.82 7.55 5.51
N SER A 131 13.06 8.48 6.42
CA SER A 131 12.08 9.51 6.75
C SER A 131 12.70 10.89 6.59
N MET A 132 11.86 11.89 6.34
CA MET A 132 12.27 13.28 6.21
C MET A 132 11.18 14.19 6.78
N GLY A 133 11.64 15.28 7.39
CA GLY A 133 10.76 16.29 7.99
C GLY A 133 10.46 16.00 9.45
#